data_0fdd8476fb3643895d50dddef4acb0f9
#
_entry.id   0fdd8476fb3643895d50dddef4acb0f9
#
_cell.length_a   1.000
_cell.length_b   1.000
_cell.length_c   1.000
_cell.angle_alpha   90.00
_cell.angle_beta   90.00
_cell.angle_gamma   90.00
#
_symmetry.space_group_name_H-M   'P 1'
#
loop_
_entity.id
_entity.type
_entity.pdbx_description
1 polymer ?
#
loop_
_entity_poly.entity_id
_entity_poly.type
_entity_poly.pdbx_seq_one_letter_code
_entity_poly.pdbx_strand_id
1 'polypeptide(L)'
;MTYSELKTLAGFKAKKESGKFAYHLRKLLRQSLIAQNRAERKYMLTALGRLVLNSAKQIEEQALLESGRLFVRSSKHKMEEFTTDRIIHSLVTEAGMPVELAQRVASEAESRIYKFQTAYLTAPLIRELVNSILIEEGLEEYRHKLSRLGMPVYDVTEEFDKVGEGGFGIEALVNETANSVLSEYLLLVQLPHDIVDSHLSGDIHLSDVGNWSLRPDIVFATVDNETKVMKQIEGKFLFVPRWNILNKPLMKLAAINYLLSREVRKELYYHGFSNVVPVDVDEKDVVEIFNILTYTSVQNNNLPRITLEVDAKSNNLLNILNGYKEYVKATPFPMLGLAIIDASKIQEDLFDILTEISKNNGVISLNKDSKTMKSFYGFSAELTGKVGPMILGSVSLNMPRIALDAQSDEVYFRARTRLQMQNAVNALKIRKKLIENNIKKGLLPFISTFDDVVLKDYSLLRVNMTGLSEALALVNSTDSAEKIVTETVESINEYFKTVAEDGHSDFALTLTSDDSASRFIQLDRDKFGRSKIKNIALERYSQGILLNHDDIANKSKISYTKKLVELINGGVDVKLVLDTKDERKENKDIFKALSLFDYFSLISLLKICSRCGRKQQGNVSRCQFCNGGLISNYS
;
A
#
# COMPACT_ATOMS: atom_id res chain seq x y z
N MET A 1 -36.56 22.39 14.25
CA MET A 1 -35.91 23.73 14.33
C MET A 1 -36.63 24.59 15.32
N THR A 2 -35.92 25.40 16.09
CA THR A 2 -36.48 26.41 17.01
C THR A 2 -36.97 27.64 16.24
N TYR A 3 -37.76 28.48 16.91
CA TYR A 3 -38.23 29.75 16.32
C TYR A 3 -37.10 30.67 15.84
N SER A 4 -36.03 30.74 16.63
CA SER A 4 -34.88 31.61 16.32
C SER A 4 -34.09 31.09 15.11
N GLU A 5 -33.85 29.79 15.04
CA GLU A 5 -33.18 29.15 13.91
C GLU A 5 -33.97 29.33 12.61
N LEU A 6 -35.29 29.06 12.64
CA LEU A 6 -36.14 29.23 11.46
C LEU A 6 -36.19 30.69 10.99
N LYS A 7 -36.24 31.65 11.94
CA LYS A 7 -36.24 33.09 11.63
C LYS A 7 -34.94 33.48 10.90
N THR A 8 -33.80 33.01 11.40
CA THR A 8 -32.49 33.32 10.83
C THR A 8 -32.32 32.69 9.44
N LEU A 9 -32.68 31.41 9.28
CA LEU A 9 -32.63 30.69 8.00
C LEU A 9 -33.58 31.26 6.95
N ALA A 10 -34.75 31.77 7.36
CA ALA A 10 -35.72 32.45 6.47
C ALA A 10 -35.30 33.87 6.09
N GLY A 11 -34.09 34.32 6.48
CA GLY A 11 -33.55 35.63 6.08
C GLY A 11 -34.03 36.82 6.88
N PHE A 12 -34.88 36.63 7.91
CA PHE A 12 -35.41 37.71 8.74
C PHE A 12 -34.41 38.07 9.87
N LYS A 13 -33.38 38.85 9.54
CA LYS A 13 -32.28 39.17 10.48
C LYS A 13 -32.59 40.31 11.43
N ALA A 14 -33.41 41.28 11.02
CA ALA A 14 -33.68 42.47 11.82
C ALA A 14 -34.78 42.26 12.90
N LYS A 15 -34.63 42.91 14.06
CA LYS A 15 -35.64 42.88 15.13
C LYS A 15 -37.02 43.34 14.63
N LYS A 16 -37.08 44.35 13.76
CA LYS A 16 -38.32 44.92 13.16
C LYS A 16 -39.07 43.91 12.26
N GLU A 17 -38.42 42.86 11.78
CA GLU A 17 -39.02 41.83 10.90
C GLU A 17 -39.65 40.66 11.66
N SER A 18 -39.50 40.62 12.98
CA SER A 18 -40.06 39.53 13.80
C SER A 18 -41.57 39.39 13.69
N GLY A 19 -42.29 40.51 13.51
CA GLY A 19 -43.74 40.51 13.31
C GLY A 19 -44.15 39.84 11.97
N LYS A 20 -43.45 40.16 10.90
CA LYS A 20 -43.68 39.54 9.57
C LYS A 20 -43.40 38.04 9.61
N PHE A 21 -42.28 37.63 10.20
CA PHE A 21 -41.96 36.22 10.36
C PHE A 21 -43.01 35.46 11.19
N ALA A 22 -43.41 36.02 12.33
CA ALA A 22 -44.45 35.44 13.19
C ALA A 22 -45.80 35.31 12.47
N TYR A 23 -46.15 36.26 11.63
CA TYR A 23 -47.35 36.19 10.80
C TYR A 23 -47.30 35.00 9.83
N HIS A 24 -46.23 34.85 9.08
CA HIS A 24 -46.09 33.73 8.14
C HIS A 24 -46.06 32.38 8.86
N LEU A 25 -45.37 32.28 9.99
CA LEU A 25 -45.29 31.07 10.79
C LEU A 25 -46.66 30.64 11.33
N ARG A 26 -47.46 31.60 11.83
CA ARG A 26 -48.85 31.35 12.27
C ARG A 26 -49.76 30.91 11.12
N LYS A 27 -49.56 31.47 9.92
CA LYS A 27 -50.31 31.05 8.72
C LYS A 27 -50.00 29.60 8.34
N LEU A 28 -48.74 29.20 8.39
CA LEU A 28 -48.32 27.81 8.11
C LEU A 28 -48.85 26.82 9.17
N LEU A 29 -48.89 27.24 10.45
CA LEU A 29 -49.49 26.45 11.54
C LEU A 29 -51.01 26.29 11.36
N ARG A 30 -51.72 27.36 11.00
CA ARG A 30 -53.16 27.31 10.74
C ARG A 30 -53.56 26.41 9.58
N GLN A 31 -52.69 26.33 8.57
CA GLN A 31 -52.90 25.46 7.40
C GLN A 31 -52.40 24.04 7.65
N SER A 32 -52.00 23.72 8.88
CA SER A 32 -51.45 22.40 9.25
C SER A 32 -50.26 21.96 8.41
N LEU A 33 -49.52 22.86 7.78
CA LEU A 33 -48.33 22.56 7.00
C LEU A 33 -47.11 22.30 7.87
N ILE A 34 -47.09 22.95 9.05
CA ILE A 34 -46.09 22.71 10.09
C ILE A 34 -46.80 22.42 11.40
N ALA A 35 -46.14 21.63 12.26
CA ALA A 35 -46.58 21.37 13.63
C ALA A 35 -45.52 21.85 14.62
N GLN A 36 -45.97 22.28 15.80
CA GLN A 36 -45.04 22.64 16.89
C GLN A 36 -45.02 21.52 17.92
N ASN A 37 -43.86 20.96 18.16
CA ASN A 37 -43.62 20.12 19.33
C ASN A 37 -43.48 21.03 20.56
N ARG A 38 -44.52 21.05 21.43
CA ARG A 38 -44.57 21.93 22.61
C ARG A 38 -43.53 21.57 23.66
N ALA A 39 -43.17 20.27 23.78
CA ALA A 39 -42.18 19.80 24.73
C ALA A 39 -40.75 20.30 24.38
N GLU A 40 -40.40 20.25 23.11
CA GLU A 40 -39.07 20.65 22.64
C GLU A 40 -39.01 22.09 22.11
N ARG A 41 -40.13 22.79 22.04
CA ARG A 41 -40.26 24.12 21.42
C ARG A 41 -39.73 24.21 19.97
N LYS A 42 -39.81 23.09 19.23
CA LYS A 42 -39.35 22.98 17.84
C LYS A 42 -40.54 22.91 16.88
N TYR A 43 -40.29 23.39 15.65
CA TYR A 43 -41.23 23.27 14.53
C TYR A 43 -40.77 22.18 13.60
N MET A 44 -41.73 21.41 13.05
CA MET A 44 -41.51 20.32 12.10
C MET A 44 -42.55 20.34 10.99
N LEU A 45 -42.19 19.87 9.80
CA LEU A 45 -43.13 19.70 8.69
C LEU A 45 -44.09 18.54 9.00
N THR A 46 -45.38 18.77 8.74
CA THR A 46 -46.40 17.72 8.77
C THR A 46 -46.34 16.87 7.49
N ALA A 47 -47.09 15.77 7.42
CA ALA A 47 -47.25 15.00 6.21
C ALA A 47 -47.83 15.86 5.06
N LEU A 48 -48.85 16.69 5.38
CA LEU A 48 -49.43 17.64 4.44
C LEU A 48 -48.41 18.70 4.01
N GLY A 49 -47.62 19.22 4.95
CA GLY A 49 -46.56 20.20 4.64
C GLY A 49 -45.50 19.65 3.70
N ARG A 50 -45.12 18.37 3.86
CA ARG A 50 -44.20 17.69 2.94
C ARG A 50 -44.80 17.51 1.56
N LEU A 51 -46.07 17.13 1.49
CA LEU A 51 -46.77 16.96 0.22
C LEU A 51 -46.89 18.29 -0.53
N VAL A 52 -47.30 19.37 0.15
CA VAL A 52 -47.39 20.72 -0.44
C VAL A 52 -46.01 21.23 -0.88
N LEU A 53 -44.97 21.00 -0.09
CA LEU A 53 -43.60 21.38 -0.47
C LEU A 53 -43.12 20.64 -1.70
N ASN A 54 -43.39 19.32 -1.79
CA ASN A 54 -43.03 18.53 -2.96
C ASN A 54 -43.83 18.96 -4.20
N SER A 55 -45.13 19.22 -4.06
CA SER A 55 -45.96 19.73 -5.16
C SER A 55 -45.52 21.13 -5.61
N ALA A 56 -45.19 22.01 -4.66
CA ALA A 56 -44.65 23.33 -4.99
C ALA A 56 -43.32 23.23 -5.76
N LYS A 57 -42.43 22.32 -5.35
CA LYS A 57 -41.17 22.05 -6.09
C LYS A 57 -41.45 21.53 -7.48
N GLN A 58 -42.39 20.58 -7.65
CA GLN A 58 -42.77 20.07 -8.97
C GLN A 58 -43.33 21.15 -9.87
N ILE A 59 -44.19 22.05 -9.34
CA ILE A 59 -44.74 23.18 -10.09
C ILE A 59 -43.61 24.17 -10.47
N GLU A 60 -42.69 24.43 -9.55
CA GLU A 60 -41.54 25.31 -9.80
C GLU A 60 -40.62 24.73 -10.87
N GLU A 61 -40.34 23.42 -10.81
CA GLU A 61 -39.59 22.69 -11.82
C GLU A 61 -40.30 22.70 -13.19
N GLN A 62 -41.61 22.53 -13.21
CA GLN A 62 -42.38 22.53 -14.43
C GLN A 62 -42.48 23.94 -15.07
N ALA A 63 -42.64 24.98 -14.24
CA ALA A 63 -42.62 26.38 -14.69
C ALA A 63 -41.22 26.78 -15.23
N LEU A 64 -40.13 26.23 -14.66
CA LEU A 64 -38.78 26.43 -15.14
C LEU A 64 -38.59 25.74 -16.52
N LEU A 65 -39.12 24.54 -16.70
CA LEU A 65 -39.08 23.83 -18.00
C LEU A 65 -39.86 24.57 -19.08
N GLU A 66 -41.04 25.14 -18.76
CA GLU A 66 -41.84 25.94 -19.67
C GLU A 66 -41.20 27.31 -20.01
N SER A 67 -40.30 27.82 -19.15
CA SER A 67 -39.59 29.07 -19.41
C SER A 67 -38.53 28.98 -20.52
N GLY A 68 -38.28 27.80 -21.06
CA GLY A 68 -37.24 27.54 -22.05
C GLY A 68 -35.80 27.70 -21.56
N ARG A 69 -35.62 27.89 -20.25
CA ARG A 69 -34.29 27.97 -19.61
C ARG A 69 -33.86 26.61 -19.11
N LEU A 70 -32.69 26.19 -19.51
CA LEU A 70 -32.09 24.94 -19.05
C LEU A 70 -31.35 25.16 -17.72
N PHE A 71 -31.64 24.30 -16.75
CA PHE A 71 -30.98 24.33 -15.45
C PHE A 71 -30.15 23.07 -15.25
N VAL A 72 -28.97 23.26 -14.67
CA VAL A 72 -28.01 22.20 -14.38
C VAL A 72 -27.86 22.04 -12.87
N ARG A 73 -28.00 20.81 -12.40
CA ARG A 73 -27.61 20.47 -11.04
C ARG A 73 -26.10 20.34 -10.96
N SER A 74 -25.45 21.33 -10.33
CA SER A 74 -24.00 21.34 -10.19
C SER A 74 -23.54 20.26 -9.19
N SER A 75 -22.26 19.88 -9.27
CA SER A 75 -21.62 18.97 -8.30
C SER A 75 -21.64 19.49 -6.86
N LYS A 76 -21.92 20.78 -6.67
CA LYS A 76 -22.10 21.40 -5.35
C LYS A 76 -23.56 21.39 -4.88
N HIS A 77 -24.41 20.55 -5.46
CA HIS A 77 -25.85 20.43 -5.17
C HIS A 77 -26.65 21.73 -5.31
N LYS A 78 -26.23 22.65 -6.18
CA LYS A 78 -26.96 23.87 -6.52
C LYS A 78 -27.57 23.75 -7.91
N MET A 79 -28.79 24.29 -8.06
CA MET A 79 -29.40 24.50 -9.38
C MET A 79 -28.87 25.81 -9.95
N GLU A 80 -28.27 25.75 -11.11
CA GLU A 80 -27.66 26.90 -11.78
C GLU A 80 -28.11 26.92 -13.24
N GLU A 81 -28.30 28.08 -13.83
CA GLU A 81 -28.66 28.21 -15.25
C GLU A 81 -27.53 27.65 -16.12
N PHE A 82 -27.88 26.88 -17.14
CA PHE A 82 -26.94 26.35 -18.10
C PHE A 82 -26.36 27.51 -18.92
N THR A 83 -25.05 27.58 -18.99
CA THR A 83 -24.33 28.52 -19.86
C THR A 83 -23.21 27.76 -20.57
N THR A 84 -23.09 27.99 -21.88
CA THR A 84 -22.05 27.42 -22.73
C THR A 84 -20.65 27.84 -22.29
N ASP A 85 -20.54 29.05 -21.71
CA ASP A 85 -19.28 29.59 -21.17
C ASP A 85 -18.64 28.70 -20.13
N ARG A 86 -19.43 27.94 -19.36
CA ARG A 86 -18.89 27.00 -18.37
C ARG A 86 -18.22 25.79 -19.03
N ILE A 87 -18.76 25.33 -20.14
CA ILE A 87 -18.12 24.26 -20.92
C ILE A 87 -16.81 24.78 -21.50
N ILE A 88 -16.84 25.98 -22.10
CA ILE A 88 -15.65 26.63 -22.65
C ILE A 88 -14.58 26.81 -21.56
N HIS A 89 -14.98 27.33 -20.41
CA HIS A 89 -14.07 27.53 -19.28
C HIS A 89 -13.44 26.21 -18.81
N SER A 90 -14.23 25.12 -18.69
CA SER A 90 -13.72 23.80 -18.33
C SER A 90 -12.75 23.25 -19.38
N LEU A 91 -13.09 23.33 -20.67
CA LEU A 91 -12.23 22.88 -21.76
C LEU A 91 -10.90 23.64 -21.81
N VAL A 92 -10.93 24.96 -21.60
CA VAL A 92 -9.71 25.78 -21.62
C VAL A 92 -8.88 25.57 -20.35
N THR A 93 -9.51 25.56 -19.17
CA THR A 93 -8.79 25.57 -17.89
C THR A 93 -8.33 24.18 -17.47
N GLU A 94 -9.20 23.16 -17.61
CA GLU A 94 -8.91 21.80 -17.20
C GLU A 94 -8.14 21.03 -18.28
N ALA A 95 -8.54 21.17 -19.56
CA ALA A 95 -7.93 20.44 -20.66
C ALA A 95 -6.78 21.20 -21.36
N GLY A 96 -6.69 22.51 -21.15
CA GLY A 96 -5.72 23.35 -21.86
C GLY A 96 -6.02 23.51 -23.35
N MET A 97 -7.31 23.45 -23.73
CA MET A 97 -7.76 23.54 -25.12
C MET A 97 -7.67 24.99 -25.62
N PRO A 98 -7.29 25.24 -26.88
CA PRO A 98 -7.39 26.56 -27.51
C PRO A 98 -8.84 27.06 -27.49
N VAL A 99 -9.03 28.36 -27.20
CA VAL A 99 -10.36 28.99 -27.02
C VAL A 99 -11.29 28.76 -28.20
N GLU A 100 -10.80 28.88 -29.42
CA GLU A 100 -11.60 28.69 -30.65
C GLU A 100 -12.10 27.26 -30.80
N LEU A 101 -11.26 26.28 -30.47
CA LEU A 101 -11.63 24.87 -30.48
C LEU A 101 -12.63 24.55 -29.35
N ALA A 102 -12.41 25.12 -28.16
CA ALA A 102 -13.30 24.98 -27.02
C ALA A 102 -14.70 25.55 -27.31
N GLN A 103 -14.78 26.68 -28.00
CA GLN A 103 -16.04 27.28 -28.43
C GLN A 103 -16.81 26.37 -29.41
N ARG A 104 -16.10 25.75 -30.37
CA ARG A 104 -16.71 24.83 -31.32
C ARG A 104 -17.30 23.59 -30.63
N VAL A 105 -16.51 22.94 -29.75
CA VAL A 105 -16.98 21.78 -28.98
C VAL A 105 -18.12 22.15 -28.05
N ALA A 106 -18.07 23.31 -27.40
CA ALA A 106 -19.13 23.79 -26.53
C ALA A 106 -20.44 24.08 -27.28
N SER A 107 -20.37 24.66 -28.47
CA SER A 107 -21.54 24.91 -29.32
C SER A 107 -22.19 23.62 -29.81
N GLU A 108 -21.40 22.60 -30.15
CA GLU A 108 -21.91 21.28 -30.52
C GLU A 108 -22.57 20.61 -29.30
N ALA A 109 -21.93 20.69 -28.12
CA ALA A 109 -22.52 20.18 -26.87
C ALA A 109 -23.85 20.86 -26.56
N GLU A 110 -23.92 22.18 -26.67
CA GLU A 110 -25.16 22.94 -26.49
C GLU A 110 -26.26 22.48 -27.46
N SER A 111 -25.93 22.33 -28.75
CA SER A 111 -26.87 21.85 -29.75
C SER A 111 -27.45 20.46 -29.42
N ARG A 112 -26.61 19.56 -28.89
CA ARG A 112 -27.06 18.22 -28.48
C ARG A 112 -27.84 18.25 -27.17
N ILE A 113 -27.48 19.09 -26.22
CA ILE A 113 -28.19 19.27 -24.94
C ILE A 113 -29.65 19.70 -25.20
N TYR A 114 -29.87 20.66 -26.10
CA TYR A 114 -31.23 21.12 -26.44
C TYR A 114 -32.08 20.03 -27.13
N LYS A 115 -31.45 19.02 -27.74
CA LYS A 115 -32.17 17.86 -28.32
C LYS A 115 -32.56 16.81 -27.26
N PHE A 116 -31.88 16.80 -26.09
CA PHE A 116 -32.28 15.95 -24.99
C PHE A 116 -33.48 16.56 -24.28
N GLN A 117 -34.66 16.05 -24.53
CA GLN A 117 -35.87 16.45 -23.80
C GLN A 117 -35.85 15.89 -22.35
N THR A 118 -34.77 16.13 -21.60
CA THR A 118 -34.60 15.66 -20.23
C THR A 118 -34.97 16.73 -19.24
N ALA A 119 -35.82 16.38 -18.27
CA ALA A 119 -36.21 17.25 -17.18
C ALA A 119 -35.03 17.60 -16.24
N TYR A 120 -33.93 16.84 -16.27
CA TYR A 120 -32.78 17.01 -15.37
C TYR A 120 -31.47 16.92 -16.11
N LEU A 121 -30.80 18.06 -16.23
CA LEU A 121 -29.42 18.14 -16.64
C LEU A 121 -28.51 18.11 -15.39
N THR A 122 -27.48 17.28 -15.43
CA THR A 122 -26.46 17.24 -14.39
C THR A 122 -25.09 17.55 -14.98
N ALA A 123 -24.21 18.14 -14.19
CA ALA A 123 -22.85 18.40 -14.64
C ALA A 123 -22.07 17.14 -15.09
N PRO A 124 -22.23 15.96 -14.44
CA PRO A 124 -21.71 14.70 -15.00
C PRO A 124 -22.22 14.37 -16.39
N LEU A 125 -23.53 14.45 -16.62
CA LEU A 125 -24.12 14.14 -17.93
C LEU A 125 -23.59 15.06 -19.05
N ILE A 126 -23.45 16.35 -18.74
CA ILE A 126 -22.85 17.31 -19.69
C ILE A 126 -21.41 16.91 -20.00
N ARG A 127 -20.63 16.51 -19.00
CA ARG A 127 -19.23 16.09 -19.19
C ARG A 127 -19.13 14.81 -20.03
N GLU A 128 -20.01 13.84 -19.83
CA GLU A 128 -20.08 12.64 -20.67
C GLU A 128 -20.40 12.96 -22.12
N LEU A 129 -21.34 13.88 -22.35
CA LEU A 129 -21.65 14.36 -23.69
C LEU A 129 -20.45 15.07 -24.34
N VAL A 130 -19.78 15.95 -23.61
CA VAL A 130 -18.57 16.63 -24.11
C VAL A 130 -17.47 15.61 -24.43
N ASN A 131 -17.28 14.60 -23.58
CA ASN A 131 -16.30 13.53 -23.83
C ASN A 131 -16.65 12.72 -25.07
N SER A 132 -17.96 12.43 -25.34
CA SER A 132 -18.39 11.78 -26.59
C SER A 132 -18.03 12.61 -27.82
N ILE A 133 -18.27 13.92 -27.78
CA ILE A 133 -17.92 14.83 -28.88
C ILE A 133 -16.41 14.85 -29.13
N LEU A 134 -15.60 14.89 -28.05
CA LEU A 134 -14.15 14.86 -28.17
C LEU A 134 -13.62 13.58 -28.82
N ILE A 135 -14.24 12.42 -28.52
CA ILE A 135 -13.91 11.14 -29.16
C ILE A 135 -14.30 11.19 -30.67
N GLU A 136 -15.50 11.64 -30.96
CA GLU A 136 -16.01 11.72 -32.34
C GLU A 136 -15.14 12.65 -33.22
N GLU A 137 -14.61 13.71 -32.65
CA GLU A 137 -13.73 14.66 -33.34
C GLU A 137 -12.25 14.27 -33.31
N GLY A 138 -11.87 13.12 -32.70
CA GLY A 138 -10.48 12.66 -32.62
C GLY A 138 -9.60 13.48 -31.64
N LEU A 139 -10.24 14.17 -30.70
CA LEU A 139 -9.59 15.06 -29.72
C LEU A 139 -9.32 14.32 -28.38
N GLU A 140 -8.77 13.12 -28.46
CA GLU A 140 -8.58 12.23 -27.28
C GLU A 140 -7.65 12.82 -26.21
N GLU A 141 -6.62 13.58 -26.61
CA GLU A 141 -5.70 14.18 -25.65
C GLU A 141 -6.40 15.13 -24.66
N TYR A 142 -7.39 15.89 -25.13
CA TYR A 142 -8.20 16.76 -24.27
C TYR A 142 -9.20 15.99 -23.43
N ARG A 143 -9.77 14.90 -23.98
CA ARG A 143 -10.64 13.99 -23.25
C ARG A 143 -9.96 13.38 -22.03
N HIS A 144 -8.71 12.94 -22.17
CA HIS A 144 -7.94 12.38 -21.05
C HIS A 144 -7.84 13.36 -19.87
N LYS A 145 -7.61 14.63 -20.14
CA LYS A 145 -7.50 15.68 -19.12
C LYS A 145 -8.85 15.98 -18.45
N LEU A 146 -9.96 15.76 -19.14
CA LEU A 146 -11.32 15.94 -18.61
C LEU A 146 -11.89 14.69 -17.93
N SER A 147 -11.20 13.56 -18.01
CA SER A 147 -11.65 12.31 -17.41
C SER A 147 -11.85 12.47 -15.90
N ARG A 148 -12.94 11.90 -15.38
CA ARG A 148 -13.17 11.78 -13.95
C ARG A 148 -12.56 10.48 -13.47
N LEU A 149 -11.84 10.57 -12.37
CA LEU A 149 -11.38 9.43 -11.62
C LEU A 149 -12.46 9.06 -10.60
N GLY A 150 -12.71 7.77 -10.42
CA GLY A 150 -13.69 7.34 -9.42
C GLY A 150 -14.18 5.93 -9.63
N MET A 151 -15.00 5.46 -8.69
CA MET A 151 -15.61 4.14 -8.73
C MET A 151 -17.05 4.23 -9.23
N PRO A 152 -17.54 3.23 -10.01
CA PRO A 152 -18.96 3.06 -10.28
C PRO A 152 -19.76 2.93 -8.99
N VAL A 153 -21.00 3.39 -8.99
CA VAL A 153 -21.89 3.32 -7.81
C VAL A 153 -22.07 1.87 -7.33
N TYR A 154 -22.16 0.94 -8.26
CA TYR A 154 -22.27 -0.49 -7.95
C TYR A 154 -21.03 -0.98 -7.18
N ASP A 155 -19.82 -0.66 -7.64
CA ASP A 155 -18.56 -1.11 -7.01
C ASP A 155 -18.43 -0.54 -5.60
N VAL A 156 -18.83 0.73 -5.39
CA VAL A 156 -18.85 1.33 -4.04
C VAL A 156 -19.80 0.54 -3.13
N THR A 157 -20.97 0.14 -3.62
CA THR A 157 -21.94 -0.65 -2.84
C THR A 157 -21.36 -2.04 -2.49
N GLU A 158 -20.74 -2.72 -3.44
CA GLU A 158 -20.04 -3.99 -3.22
C GLU A 158 -18.93 -3.87 -2.15
N GLU A 159 -18.16 -2.76 -2.15
CA GLU A 159 -17.11 -2.55 -1.14
C GLU A 159 -17.67 -2.38 0.26
N PHE A 160 -18.85 -1.78 0.45
CA PHE A 160 -19.52 -1.75 1.76
C PHE A 160 -19.77 -3.16 2.30
N ASP A 161 -20.24 -4.06 1.46
CA ASP A 161 -20.55 -5.43 1.84
C ASP A 161 -19.26 -6.23 2.13
N LYS A 162 -18.26 -6.17 1.27
CA LYS A 162 -16.96 -6.86 1.43
C LYS A 162 -16.22 -6.41 2.70
N VAL A 163 -16.14 -5.11 2.94
CA VAL A 163 -15.46 -4.55 4.12
C VAL A 163 -16.21 -4.90 5.39
N GLY A 164 -17.55 -4.89 5.35
CA GLY A 164 -18.41 -5.27 6.46
C GLY A 164 -18.24 -6.74 6.85
N GLU A 165 -18.22 -7.65 5.88
CA GLU A 165 -18.00 -9.08 6.10
C GLU A 165 -16.58 -9.38 6.61
N GLY A 166 -15.58 -8.63 6.15
CA GLY A 166 -14.18 -8.76 6.57
C GLY A 166 -13.89 -8.22 7.97
N GLY A 167 -14.78 -7.38 8.53
CA GLY A 167 -14.59 -6.79 9.86
C GLY A 167 -13.47 -5.73 9.92
N PHE A 168 -13.07 -5.16 8.78
CA PHE A 168 -11.96 -4.21 8.69
C PHE A 168 -12.32 -2.76 9.08
N GLY A 169 -13.61 -2.47 9.30
CA GLY A 169 -14.10 -1.17 9.73
C GLY A 169 -14.17 -0.11 8.62
N ILE A 170 -14.73 1.06 8.96
CA ILE A 170 -15.00 2.16 8.02
C ILE A 170 -13.72 2.71 7.36
N GLU A 171 -12.61 2.72 8.08
CA GLU A 171 -11.30 3.17 7.57
C GLU A 171 -10.85 2.37 6.35
N ALA A 172 -11.12 1.06 6.33
CA ALA A 172 -10.81 0.20 5.18
C ALA A 172 -11.59 0.63 3.93
N LEU A 173 -12.89 0.90 4.08
CA LEU A 173 -13.74 1.39 2.99
C LEU A 173 -13.22 2.72 2.42
N VAL A 174 -12.85 3.65 3.30
CA VAL A 174 -12.29 4.96 2.90
C VAL A 174 -10.98 4.75 2.12
N ASN A 175 -10.10 3.88 2.61
CA ASN A 175 -8.82 3.60 1.95
C ASN A 175 -9.01 2.89 0.61
N GLU A 176 -9.90 1.90 0.50
CA GLU A 176 -10.16 1.21 -0.78
C GLU A 176 -10.74 2.16 -1.82
N THR A 177 -11.67 3.04 -1.42
CA THR A 177 -12.20 4.07 -2.31
C THR A 177 -11.10 5.04 -2.76
N ALA A 178 -10.25 5.49 -1.84
CA ALA A 178 -9.12 6.35 -2.17
C ALA A 178 -8.08 5.64 -3.06
N ASN A 179 -7.76 4.39 -2.76
CA ASN A 179 -6.83 3.57 -3.55
C ASN A 179 -7.31 3.38 -4.99
N SER A 180 -8.61 3.17 -5.21
CA SER A 180 -9.17 3.05 -6.56
C SER A 180 -8.91 4.31 -7.38
N VAL A 181 -9.25 5.49 -6.82
CA VAL A 181 -9.03 6.78 -7.49
C VAL A 181 -7.54 7.04 -7.76
N LEU A 182 -6.68 6.75 -6.79
CA LEU A 182 -5.23 6.99 -6.89
C LEU A 182 -4.56 6.01 -7.85
N SER A 183 -5.04 4.76 -7.90
CA SER A 183 -4.57 3.75 -8.86
C SER A 183 -4.87 4.20 -10.30
N GLU A 184 -6.09 4.60 -10.54
CA GLU A 184 -6.51 5.10 -11.86
C GLU A 184 -5.69 6.34 -12.26
N TYR A 185 -5.47 7.29 -11.33
CA TYR A 185 -4.65 8.47 -11.55
C TYR A 185 -3.19 8.12 -11.88
N LEU A 186 -2.59 7.16 -11.16
CA LEU A 186 -1.24 6.70 -11.45
C LEU A 186 -1.13 6.10 -12.86
N LEU A 187 -2.06 5.18 -13.19
CA LEU A 187 -2.01 4.45 -14.46
C LEU A 187 -2.34 5.32 -15.67
N LEU A 188 -3.27 6.27 -15.54
CA LEU A 188 -3.70 7.12 -16.66
C LEU A 188 -2.82 8.36 -16.87
N VAL A 189 -2.22 8.91 -15.79
CA VAL A 189 -1.62 10.25 -15.83
C VAL A 189 -0.12 10.24 -15.51
N GLN A 190 0.31 9.40 -14.58
CA GLN A 190 1.68 9.49 -14.05
C GLN A 190 2.65 8.53 -14.74
N LEU A 191 2.16 7.42 -15.29
CA LEU A 191 3.00 6.41 -15.95
C LEU A 191 2.85 6.41 -17.47
N PRO A 192 3.94 6.17 -18.22
CA PRO A 192 3.90 5.90 -19.66
C PRO A 192 3.10 4.62 -19.99
N HIS A 193 2.47 4.60 -21.17
CA HIS A 193 1.61 3.49 -21.60
C HIS A 193 2.33 2.14 -21.65
N ASP A 194 3.59 2.08 -22.06
CA ASP A 194 4.38 0.85 -22.12
C ASP A 194 4.59 0.20 -20.74
N ILE A 195 4.76 1.02 -19.69
CA ILE A 195 4.84 0.55 -18.30
C ILE A 195 3.48 0.06 -17.82
N VAL A 196 2.43 0.83 -18.11
CA VAL A 196 1.05 0.48 -17.74
C VAL A 196 0.65 -0.84 -18.40
N ASP A 197 0.88 -0.99 -19.71
CA ASP A 197 0.58 -2.20 -20.45
C ASP A 197 1.37 -3.41 -19.92
N SER A 198 2.65 -3.23 -19.60
CA SER A 198 3.47 -4.28 -18.98
C SER A 198 2.95 -4.68 -17.59
N HIS A 199 2.42 -3.74 -16.81
CA HIS A 199 1.79 -4.04 -15.53
C HIS A 199 0.45 -4.76 -15.70
N LEU A 200 -0.43 -4.23 -16.55
CA LEU A 200 -1.77 -4.79 -16.77
C LEU A 200 -1.70 -6.18 -17.41
N SER A 201 -0.80 -6.38 -18.37
CA SER A 201 -0.57 -7.70 -18.96
C SER A 201 0.02 -8.71 -17.98
N GLY A 202 0.73 -8.25 -16.94
CA GLY A 202 1.38 -9.09 -15.94
C GLY A 202 2.81 -9.50 -16.31
N ASP A 203 3.48 -8.78 -17.17
CA ASP A 203 4.92 -8.91 -17.44
C ASP A 203 5.74 -8.35 -16.27
N ILE A 204 5.27 -7.21 -15.70
CA ILE A 204 5.79 -6.62 -14.47
C ILE A 204 4.68 -6.44 -13.44
N HIS A 205 5.05 -6.19 -12.19
CA HIS A 205 4.11 -5.87 -11.13
C HIS A 205 4.54 -4.64 -10.33
N LEU A 206 3.62 -3.70 -10.24
CA LEU A 206 3.66 -2.55 -9.34
C LEU A 206 2.78 -2.88 -8.14
N SER A 207 3.38 -3.12 -6.98
CA SER A 207 2.69 -3.51 -5.77
C SER A 207 1.92 -2.33 -5.18
N ASP A 208 0.64 -2.53 -4.80
CA ASP A 208 -0.21 -1.51 -4.16
C ASP A 208 -0.27 -0.20 -4.98
N VAL A 209 -0.84 -0.29 -6.18
CA VAL A 209 -0.83 0.78 -7.21
C VAL A 209 -1.33 2.12 -6.66
N GLY A 210 -2.37 2.13 -5.83
CA GLY A 210 -2.95 3.35 -5.25
C GLY A 210 -1.99 4.11 -4.33
N ASN A 211 -1.10 3.42 -3.64
CA ASN A 211 -0.09 4.02 -2.77
C ASN A 211 1.32 4.04 -3.40
N TRP A 212 1.51 3.40 -4.56
CA TRP A 212 2.82 3.17 -5.15
C TRP A 212 3.65 4.44 -5.36
N SER A 213 3.02 5.52 -5.78
CA SER A 213 3.70 6.81 -6.03
C SER A 213 3.75 7.74 -4.82
N LEU A 214 3.13 7.37 -3.70
CA LEU A 214 2.91 8.27 -2.58
C LEU A 214 3.98 8.17 -1.49
N ARG A 215 4.47 6.95 -1.18
CA ARG A 215 5.28 6.66 0.01
C ARG A 215 6.45 5.73 -0.35
N PRO A 216 7.61 5.82 0.34
CA PRO A 216 8.67 4.82 0.24
C PRO A 216 8.20 3.46 0.79
N ASP A 217 8.83 2.38 0.30
CA ASP A 217 8.51 1.04 0.75
C ASP A 217 9.06 0.75 2.15
N ILE A 218 10.34 1.06 2.37
CA ILE A 218 11.04 0.72 3.63
C ILE A 218 11.89 1.90 4.06
N VAL A 219 11.85 2.19 5.36
CA VAL A 219 12.73 3.17 6.01
C VAL A 219 13.55 2.46 7.09
N PHE A 220 14.85 2.59 7.01
CA PHE A 220 15.78 2.15 8.05
C PHE A 220 16.09 3.34 8.95
N ALA A 221 15.55 3.34 10.16
CA ALA A 221 15.73 4.40 11.14
C ALA A 221 16.68 3.96 12.24
N THR A 222 17.67 4.80 12.59
CA THR A 222 18.55 4.54 13.72
C THR A 222 17.95 5.10 15.00
N VAL A 223 17.81 4.29 16.03
CA VAL A 223 17.23 4.69 17.31
C VAL A 223 18.12 5.68 18.06
N ASP A 224 19.44 5.60 17.90
CA ASP A 224 20.41 6.54 18.51
C ASP A 224 20.30 7.99 17.98
N ASN A 225 19.66 8.19 16.82
CA ASN A 225 19.42 9.51 16.24
C ASN A 225 18.10 10.16 16.69
N GLU A 226 17.41 9.56 17.64
CA GLU A 226 16.16 10.02 18.23
C GLU A 226 16.11 11.52 18.49
N THR A 227 17.18 12.04 19.11
CA THR A 227 17.24 13.44 19.52
C THR A 227 17.26 14.42 18.34
N LYS A 228 17.79 14.04 17.18
CA LYS A 228 17.85 14.90 16.00
C LYS A 228 16.52 14.91 15.24
N VAL A 229 15.97 13.75 14.94
CA VAL A 229 14.66 13.63 14.29
C VAL A 229 13.59 14.35 15.12
N MET A 230 13.64 14.17 16.42
CA MET A 230 12.69 14.78 17.35
C MET A 230 12.81 16.29 17.41
N LYS A 231 14.02 16.85 17.47
CA LYS A 231 14.24 18.31 17.43
C LYS A 231 13.80 18.93 16.12
N GLN A 232 13.92 18.22 15.01
CA GLN A 232 13.47 18.69 13.69
C GLN A 232 11.95 18.70 13.54
N ILE A 233 11.25 17.79 14.22
CA ILE A 233 9.79 17.70 14.25
C ILE A 233 9.20 18.73 15.23
N GLU A 234 9.95 19.09 16.30
CA GLU A 234 9.49 20.00 17.34
C GLU A 234 9.13 21.38 16.76
N GLY A 235 7.91 21.80 16.98
CA GLY A 235 7.40 23.09 16.53
C GLY A 235 6.93 23.16 15.06
N LYS A 236 7.11 22.11 14.26
CA LYS A 236 6.56 22.08 12.88
C LYS A 236 5.07 21.72 12.83
N PHE A 237 4.54 21.07 13.85
CA PHE A 237 3.16 20.59 13.90
C PHE A 237 2.44 21.12 15.13
N LEU A 238 1.30 21.79 14.92
CA LEU A 238 0.50 22.42 16.00
C LEU A 238 0.01 21.44 17.07
N PHE A 239 -0.21 20.18 16.71
CA PHE A 239 -0.79 19.16 17.60
C PHE A 239 0.24 18.16 18.14
N VAL A 240 1.51 18.30 17.77
CA VAL A 240 2.58 17.44 18.29
C VAL A 240 3.13 18.06 19.58
N PRO A 241 3.03 17.35 20.74
CA PRO A 241 3.57 17.86 22.00
C PRO A 241 5.09 18.12 21.90
N ARG A 242 5.60 19.02 22.74
CA ARG A 242 7.03 19.24 22.87
C ARG A 242 7.68 17.99 23.48
N TRP A 243 8.70 17.47 22.82
CA TRP A 243 9.31 16.17 23.14
C TRP A 243 10.14 16.14 24.42
N ASN A 244 10.53 17.28 24.97
CA ASN A 244 11.16 17.38 26.28
C ASN A 244 10.30 16.83 27.44
N ILE A 245 9.01 16.59 27.20
CA ILE A 245 8.10 15.95 28.15
C ILE A 245 8.26 14.43 28.17
N LEU A 246 8.75 13.82 27.07
CA LEU A 246 8.96 12.38 26.96
C LEU A 246 10.40 12.02 27.40
N ASN A 247 10.56 11.66 28.67
CA ASN A 247 11.89 11.36 29.25
C ASN A 247 12.36 9.92 28.97
N LYS A 248 11.44 9.01 28.60
CA LYS A 248 11.78 7.59 28.36
C LYS A 248 12.06 7.34 26.88
N PRO A 249 13.23 6.77 26.50
CA PRO A 249 13.57 6.46 25.09
C PRO A 249 12.51 5.63 24.38
N LEU A 250 11.94 4.63 25.04
CA LEU A 250 10.90 3.78 24.47
C LEU A 250 9.59 4.53 24.12
N MET A 251 9.22 5.52 24.92
CA MET A 251 8.05 6.36 24.61
C MET A 251 8.32 7.28 23.42
N LYS A 252 9.56 7.73 23.26
CA LYS A 252 9.97 8.47 22.07
C LYS A 252 9.92 7.58 20.82
N LEU A 253 10.44 6.35 20.92
CA LEU A 253 10.36 5.38 19.83
C LEU A 253 8.91 5.11 19.42
N ALA A 254 8.00 4.92 20.38
CA ALA A 254 6.58 4.74 20.10
C ALA A 254 5.97 5.95 19.38
N ALA A 255 6.33 7.17 19.77
CA ALA A 255 5.88 8.38 19.10
C ALA A 255 6.45 8.52 17.68
N ILE A 256 7.73 8.22 17.47
CA ILE A 256 8.36 8.17 16.14
C ILE A 256 7.63 7.12 15.28
N ASN A 257 7.41 5.93 15.83
CA ASN A 257 6.72 4.86 15.12
C ASN A 257 5.30 5.28 14.70
N TYR A 258 4.55 5.95 15.58
CA TYR A 258 3.23 6.50 15.25
C TYR A 258 3.26 7.48 14.08
N LEU A 259 4.27 8.31 13.99
CA LEU A 259 4.40 9.32 12.95
C LEU A 259 4.90 8.73 11.63
N LEU A 260 5.96 7.91 11.67
CA LEU A 260 6.56 7.30 10.47
C LEU A 260 5.68 6.22 9.83
N SER A 261 4.92 5.46 10.62
CA SER A 261 4.03 4.42 10.08
C SER A 261 2.99 4.95 9.08
N ARG A 262 2.69 6.24 9.10
CA ARG A 262 1.81 6.92 8.14
C ARG A 262 2.47 7.22 6.81
N GLU A 263 3.78 7.32 6.79
CA GLU A 263 4.57 7.78 5.64
C GLU A 263 5.37 6.66 4.96
N VAL A 264 5.34 5.45 5.53
CA VAL A 264 6.04 4.27 5.01
C VAL A 264 5.02 3.21 4.60
N ARG A 265 5.27 2.50 3.51
CA ARG A 265 4.31 1.57 2.93
C ARG A 265 4.43 0.14 3.44
N LYS A 266 5.66 -0.42 3.50
CA LYS A 266 5.88 -1.85 3.79
C LYS A 266 6.51 -2.11 5.15
N GLU A 267 7.59 -1.39 5.51
CA GLU A 267 8.37 -1.73 6.69
C GLU A 267 9.10 -0.53 7.30
N LEU A 268 9.07 -0.48 8.63
CA LEU A 268 9.94 0.35 9.45
C LEU A 268 10.97 -0.53 10.14
N TYR A 269 12.24 -0.35 9.82
CA TYR A 269 13.33 -1.06 10.44
C TYR A 269 14.04 -0.14 11.44
N TYR A 270 14.10 -0.55 12.71
CA TYR A 270 14.72 0.21 13.78
C TYR A 270 16.07 -0.41 14.14
N HIS A 271 17.15 0.22 13.66
CA HIS A 271 18.53 -0.15 13.99
C HIS A 271 18.89 0.28 15.42
N GLY A 272 19.55 -0.61 16.17
CA GLY A 272 20.02 -0.32 17.53
C GLY A 272 18.95 -0.39 18.63
N PHE A 273 17.84 -1.08 18.41
CA PHE A 273 16.76 -1.20 19.39
C PHE A 273 17.24 -1.74 20.75
N SER A 274 18.12 -2.74 20.76
CA SER A 274 18.67 -3.30 22.02
C SER A 274 19.43 -2.28 22.88
N ASN A 275 19.91 -1.16 22.28
CA ASN A 275 20.63 -0.12 23.00
C ASN A 275 19.70 0.81 23.82
N VAL A 276 18.42 0.87 23.46
CA VAL A 276 17.43 1.71 24.17
C VAL A 276 16.59 0.93 25.17
N VAL A 277 16.63 -0.38 25.10
CA VAL A 277 15.97 -1.26 26.08
C VAL A 277 16.86 -1.36 27.32
N PRO A 278 16.35 -1.06 28.54
CA PRO A 278 17.12 -1.20 29.78
C PRO A 278 17.66 -2.62 29.97
N VAL A 279 18.87 -2.73 30.54
CA VAL A 279 19.51 -4.04 30.79
C VAL A 279 18.71 -4.89 31.79
N ASP A 280 18.06 -4.23 32.74
CA ASP A 280 17.23 -4.82 33.79
C ASP A 280 15.74 -4.92 33.44
N VAL A 281 15.41 -4.76 32.15
CA VAL A 281 14.01 -4.89 31.65
C VAL A 281 13.48 -6.30 31.97
N ASP A 282 12.25 -6.39 32.48
CA ASP A 282 11.59 -7.68 32.65
C ASP A 282 10.79 -8.09 31.40
N GLU A 283 10.36 -9.36 31.34
CA GLU A 283 9.61 -9.90 30.20
C GLU A 283 8.27 -9.17 29.99
N LYS A 284 7.61 -8.70 31.04
CA LYS A 284 6.32 -8.01 30.97
C LYS A 284 6.47 -6.63 30.37
N ASP A 285 7.50 -5.90 30.79
CA ASP A 285 7.81 -4.59 30.22
C ASP A 285 8.12 -4.71 28.72
N VAL A 286 8.82 -5.76 28.30
CA VAL A 286 9.10 -6.04 26.89
C VAL A 286 7.80 -6.29 26.11
N VAL A 287 6.88 -7.09 26.68
CA VAL A 287 5.55 -7.34 26.05
C VAL A 287 4.77 -6.02 25.91
N GLU A 288 4.78 -5.16 26.93
CA GLU A 288 4.14 -3.84 26.87
C GLU A 288 4.72 -2.97 25.76
N ILE A 289 6.06 -2.94 25.61
CA ILE A 289 6.73 -2.22 24.53
C ILE A 289 6.26 -2.72 23.16
N PHE A 290 6.22 -4.02 22.95
CA PHE A 290 5.77 -4.60 21.67
C PHE A 290 4.31 -4.30 21.38
N ASN A 291 3.45 -4.34 22.40
CA ASN A 291 2.07 -3.95 22.28
C ASN A 291 1.92 -2.46 21.90
N ILE A 292 2.66 -1.56 22.56
CA ILE A 292 2.64 -0.13 22.26
C ILE A 292 3.09 0.13 20.81
N LEU A 293 4.20 -0.49 20.39
CA LEU A 293 4.69 -0.34 19.01
C LEU A 293 3.68 -0.88 17.99
N THR A 294 3.05 -2.01 18.29
CA THR A 294 2.00 -2.57 17.43
C THR A 294 0.81 -1.60 17.32
N TYR A 295 0.25 -1.14 18.44
CA TYR A 295 -0.89 -0.22 18.44
C TYR A 295 -0.57 1.11 17.78
N THR A 296 0.66 1.61 17.88
CA THR A 296 1.07 2.86 17.22
C THR A 296 1.28 2.71 15.71
N SER A 297 1.40 1.47 15.21
CA SER A 297 1.48 1.19 13.77
C SER A 297 0.12 0.89 13.15
N VAL A 298 -0.84 0.38 13.94
CA VAL A 298 -2.20 0.06 13.46
C VAL A 298 -2.96 1.33 13.18
N GLN A 299 -2.88 1.85 11.96
CA GLN A 299 -3.59 3.04 11.52
C GLN A 299 -4.06 2.89 10.09
N ASN A 300 -5.35 3.17 9.86
CA ASN A 300 -5.94 3.33 8.52
C ASN A 300 -5.62 2.19 7.53
N ASN A 301 -5.59 0.93 8.01
CA ASN A 301 -5.26 -0.27 7.23
C ASN A 301 -3.90 -0.26 6.52
N ASN A 302 -3.11 0.79 6.66
CA ASN A 302 -1.73 0.79 6.23
C ASN A 302 -0.87 0.34 7.42
N LEU A 303 -0.58 -0.94 7.47
CA LEU A 303 0.18 -1.59 8.54
C LEU A 303 1.60 -1.89 8.04
N PRO A 304 2.54 -0.94 8.08
CA PRO A 304 3.92 -1.29 7.82
C PRO A 304 4.38 -2.27 8.91
N ARG A 305 5.12 -3.29 8.50
CA ARG A 305 5.80 -4.15 9.47
C ARG A 305 6.82 -3.36 10.24
N ILE A 306 7.03 -3.74 11.49
CA ILE A 306 8.09 -3.20 12.33
C ILE A 306 9.15 -4.27 12.49
N THR A 307 10.39 -3.95 12.15
CA THR A 307 11.55 -4.80 12.45
C THR A 307 12.43 -4.11 13.48
N LEU A 308 12.65 -4.77 14.59
CA LEU A 308 13.50 -4.30 15.69
C LEU A 308 14.83 -5.04 15.66
N GLU A 309 15.91 -4.31 15.52
CA GLU A 309 17.24 -4.90 15.50
C GLU A 309 17.75 -5.12 16.93
N VAL A 310 18.21 -6.33 17.20
CA VAL A 310 18.74 -6.76 18.49
C VAL A 310 20.14 -7.35 18.30
N ASP A 311 21.10 -6.86 19.07
CA ASP A 311 22.47 -7.41 19.07
C ASP A 311 22.51 -8.72 19.89
N ALA A 312 23.04 -9.78 19.27
CA ALA A 312 23.23 -11.08 19.95
C ALA A 312 24.15 -11.00 21.18
N LYS A 313 24.98 -9.97 21.30
CA LYS A 313 25.84 -9.73 22.45
C LYS A 313 25.16 -8.94 23.57
N SER A 314 23.95 -8.47 23.33
CA SER A 314 23.25 -7.63 24.30
C SER A 314 22.87 -8.41 25.56
N ASN A 315 23.11 -7.83 26.74
CA ASN A 315 22.79 -8.46 28.02
C ASN A 315 21.26 -8.65 28.24
N ASN A 316 20.45 -7.92 27.50
CA ASN A 316 18.97 -8.02 27.57
C ASN A 316 18.37 -8.94 26.49
N LEU A 317 19.19 -9.63 25.67
CA LEU A 317 18.73 -10.51 24.59
C LEU A 317 17.72 -11.55 25.07
N LEU A 318 18.03 -12.28 26.16
CA LEU A 318 17.16 -13.32 26.70
C LEU A 318 15.79 -12.77 27.11
N ASN A 319 15.76 -11.63 27.80
CA ASN A 319 14.52 -10.98 28.23
C ASN A 319 13.70 -10.48 27.04
N ILE A 320 14.37 -9.94 26.00
CA ILE A 320 13.73 -9.53 24.75
C ILE A 320 13.10 -10.74 24.03
N LEU A 321 13.83 -11.86 23.93
CA LEU A 321 13.32 -13.08 23.28
C LEU A 321 12.15 -13.70 24.04
N ASN A 322 12.22 -13.77 25.38
CA ASN A 322 11.11 -14.27 26.20
C ASN A 322 9.88 -13.36 26.11
N GLY A 323 10.05 -12.05 26.19
CA GLY A 323 8.94 -11.12 26.00
C GLY A 323 8.35 -11.21 24.60
N TYR A 324 9.18 -11.38 23.57
CA TYR A 324 8.70 -11.57 22.19
C TYR A 324 7.95 -12.91 22.01
N LYS A 325 8.43 -13.97 22.66
CA LYS A 325 7.71 -15.26 22.71
C LYS A 325 6.30 -15.13 23.26
N GLU A 326 6.13 -14.44 24.39
CA GLU A 326 4.81 -14.21 24.99
C GLU A 326 3.93 -13.29 24.10
N TYR A 327 4.52 -12.24 23.53
CA TYR A 327 3.83 -11.35 22.58
C TYR A 327 3.26 -12.14 21.36
N VAL A 328 4.07 -13.01 20.73
CA VAL A 328 3.61 -13.77 19.56
C VAL A 328 2.62 -14.86 19.91
N LYS A 329 2.64 -15.43 21.12
CA LYS A 329 1.60 -16.35 21.60
C LYS A 329 0.24 -15.65 21.68
N ALA A 330 0.23 -14.42 22.19
CA ALA A 330 -0.98 -13.62 22.35
C ALA A 330 -1.48 -12.99 21.04
N THR A 331 -0.60 -12.78 20.06
CA THR A 331 -0.91 -12.09 18.81
C THR A 331 -1.11 -13.08 17.67
N PRO A 332 -2.32 -13.16 17.06
CA PRO A 332 -2.57 -14.09 15.95
C PRO A 332 -1.67 -13.89 14.73
N PHE A 333 -1.53 -12.64 14.31
CA PHE A 333 -0.70 -12.24 13.16
C PHE A 333 0.22 -11.06 13.54
N PRO A 334 1.40 -11.36 14.10
CA PRO A 334 2.31 -10.31 14.54
C PRO A 334 2.88 -9.52 13.36
N MET A 335 2.77 -8.20 13.43
CA MET A 335 3.36 -7.26 12.47
C MET A 335 4.74 -6.77 12.89
N LEU A 336 5.19 -7.15 14.10
CA LEU A 336 6.50 -6.86 14.64
C LEU A 336 7.39 -8.10 14.53
N GLY A 337 8.64 -7.91 14.07
CA GLY A 337 9.67 -8.94 13.97
C GLY A 337 10.98 -8.51 14.62
N LEU A 338 11.83 -9.48 14.90
CA LEU A 338 13.19 -9.25 15.43
C LEU A 338 14.24 -9.59 14.38
N ALA A 339 15.20 -8.69 14.17
CA ALA A 339 16.41 -8.93 13.40
C ALA A 339 17.60 -9.05 14.35
N ILE A 340 18.14 -10.25 14.51
CA ILE A 340 19.27 -10.50 15.40
C ILE A 340 20.56 -10.36 14.61
N ILE A 341 21.35 -9.35 14.93
CA ILE A 341 22.68 -9.12 14.35
C ILE A 341 23.78 -9.81 15.18
N ASP A 342 24.98 -9.95 14.58
CA ASP A 342 26.08 -10.74 15.18
C ASP A 342 25.63 -12.18 15.55
N ALA A 343 24.70 -12.75 14.77
CA ALA A 343 24.01 -14.00 15.07
C ALA A 343 24.95 -15.21 15.30
N SER A 344 26.20 -15.15 14.84
CA SER A 344 27.23 -16.16 15.16
C SER A 344 27.60 -16.23 16.63
N LYS A 345 27.18 -15.26 17.45
CA LYS A 345 27.44 -15.21 18.90
C LYS A 345 26.25 -15.69 19.76
N ILE A 346 25.15 -16.08 19.11
CA ILE A 346 23.99 -16.65 19.80
C ILE A 346 24.40 -17.97 20.47
N GLN A 347 24.04 -18.12 21.74
CA GLN A 347 24.27 -19.35 22.48
C GLN A 347 23.25 -20.42 22.04
N GLU A 348 23.68 -21.70 21.97
CA GLU A 348 22.84 -22.80 21.46
C GLU A 348 21.59 -23.05 22.32
N ASP A 349 21.63 -22.73 23.62
CA ASP A 349 20.50 -22.83 24.55
C ASP A 349 19.33 -21.88 24.19
N LEU A 350 19.60 -20.82 23.41
CA LEU A 350 18.56 -19.93 22.92
C LEU A 350 17.81 -20.45 21.68
N PHE A 351 18.32 -21.50 21.01
CA PHE A 351 17.69 -22.03 19.81
C PHE A 351 16.28 -22.60 20.08
N ASP A 352 16.04 -23.17 21.26
CA ASP A 352 14.71 -23.65 21.66
C ASP A 352 13.70 -22.49 21.70
N ILE A 353 14.11 -21.32 22.21
CA ILE A 353 13.27 -20.13 22.25
C ILE A 353 13.00 -19.60 20.83
N LEU A 354 14.02 -19.57 19.96
CA LEU A 354 13.86 -19.14 18.57
C LEU A 354 12.89 -20.05 17.80
N THR A 355 13.02 -21.36 18.01
CA THR A 355 12.13 -22.36 17.42
C THR A 355 10.69 -22.18 17.92
N GLU A 356 10.48 -22.01 19.24
CA GLU A 356 9.16 -21.78 19.83
C GLU A 356 8.51 -20.49 19.30
N ILE A 357 9.26 -19.41 19.17
CA ILE A 357 8.78 -18.16 18.59
C ILE A 357 8.34 -18.37 17.13
N SER A 358 9.15 -19.04 16.32
CA SER A 358 8.80 -19.32 14.93
C SER A 358 7.56 -20.20 14.80
N LYS A 359 7.41 -21.23 15.63
CA LYS A 359 6.22 -22.11 15.69
C LYS A 359 4.95 -21.37 16.12
N ASN A 360 5.08 -20.22 16.77
CA ASN A 360 3.98 -19.32 17.11
C ASN A 360 3.80 -18.14 16.13
N ASN A 361 4.27 -18.28 14.90
CA ASN A 361 4.20 -17.23 13.86
C ASN A 361 5.02 -15.97 14.19
N GLY A 362 6.00 -16.07 15.08
CA GLY A 362 6.94 -15.00 15.29
C GLY A 362 7.91 -14.90 14.12
N VAL A 363 8.38 -13.70 13.87
CA VAL A 363 9.29 -13.37 12.78
C VAL A 363 10.66 -13.08 13.35
N ILE A 364 11.63 -13.94 13.05
CA ILE A 364 13.01 -13.78 13.45
C ILE A 364 13.91 -13.92 12.23
N SER A 365 14.79 -12.96 12.04
CA SER A 365 15.91 -13.06 11.11
C SER A 365 17.23 -13.09 11.84
N LEU A 366 18.16 -13.89 11.33
CA LEU A 366 19.50 -14.05 11.86
C LEU A 366 20.50 -13.49 10.85
N ASN A 367 21.30 -12.52 11.25
CA ASN A 367 22.30 -11.86 10.42
C ASN A 367 23.66 -11.92 11.13
N LYS A 368 24.69 -12.45 10.48
CA LYS A 368 26.05 -12.48 11.02
C LYS A 368 26.76 -11.13 10.95
N ASP A 369 26.38 -10.32 9.96
CA ASP A 369 26.97 -8.99 9.76
C ASP A 369 26.17 -7.93 10.50
N SER A 370 26.85 -7.03 11.19
CA SER A 370 26.25 -5.89 11.86
C SER A 370 26.23 -4.62 11.00
N LYS A 371 26.89 -4.62 9.83
CA LYS A 371 26.97 -3.47 8.94
C LYS A 371 25.85 -3.44 7.90
N THR A 372 25.36 -4.61 7.52
CA THR A 372 24.29 -4.75 6.52
C THR A 372 22.97 -5.01 7.24
N MET A 373 22.06 -4.06 7.14
CA MET A 373 20.68 -4.25 7.60
C MET A 373 19.90 -5.09 6.60
N LYS A 374 19.13 -6.03 7.09
CA LYS A 374 18.27 -6.90 6.30
C LYS A 374 16.83 -6.75 6.73
N SER A 375 15.98 -6.27 5.83
CA SER A 375 14.54 -6.14 6.08
C SER A 375 13.86 -7.50 6.22
N PHE A 376 12.68 -7.52 6.80
CA PHE A 376 11.82 -8.71 6.86
C PHE A 376 11.59 -9.35 5.47
N TYR A 377 11.45 -8.53 4.44
CA TYR A 377 11.26 -8.99 3.07
C TYR A 377 12.54 -9.45 2.38
N GLY A 378 13.69 -9.41 3.05
CA GLY A 378 14.99 -9.81 2.53
C GLY A 378 15.76 -8.73 1.78
N PHE A 379 15.25 -7.50 1.71
CA PHE A 379 15.99 -6.37 1.13
C PHE A 379 17.23 -6.04 1.95
N SER A 380 18.34 -5.80 1.26
CA SER A 380 19.62 -5.43 1.87
C SER A 380 19.85 -3.93 1.76
N ALA A 381 20.39 -3.33 2.84
CA ALA A 381 20.82 -1.96 2.88
C ALA A 381 22.06 -1.82 3.78
N GLU A 382 23.06 -1.08 3.33
CA GLU A 382 24.25 -0.82 4.13
C GLU A 382 24.04 0.39 5.05
N LEU A 383 24.56 0.32 6.26
CA LEU A 383 24.56 1.44 7.19
C LEU A 383 25.66 2.43 6.79
N THR A 384 25.30 3.43 6.02
CA THR A 384 26.21 4.48 5.56
C THR A 384 25.86 5.79 6.26
N GLY A 385 26.66 6.20 7.26
CA GLY A 385 26.46 7.49 7.93
C GLY A 385 25.48 7.48 9.10
N LYS A 386 24.93 8.66 9.43
CA LYS A 386 24.10 8.91 10.63
C LYS A 386 22.61 8.67 10.46
N VAL A 387 22.14 8.48 9.23
CA VAL A 387 20.75 8.22 8.90
C VAL A 387 20.68 6.99 8.01
N GLY A 388 19.75 6.09 8.29
CA GLY A 388 19.59 4.86 7.53
C GLY A 388 19.06 5.11 6.12
N PRO A 389 19.36 4.21 5.17
CA PRO A 389 18.89 4.29 3.81
C PRO A 389 17.37 4.05 3.71
N MET A 390 16.79 4.45 2.56
CA MET A 390 15.38 4.17 2.25
C MET A 390 15.27 3.34 0.97
N ILE A 391 14.45 2.30 0.99
CA ILE A 391 14.01 1.66 -0.24
C ILE A 391 12.79 2.40 -0.73
N LEU A 392 12.96 3.20 -1.78
CA LEU A 392 11.88 3.99 -2.36
C LEU A 392 10.85 3.10 -3.03
N GLY A 393 11.29 1.99 -3.62
CA GLY A 393 10.39 1.05 -4.23
C GLY A 393 10.99 -0.17 -4.84
N SER A 394 10.10 -1.14 -5.13
CA SER A 394 10.40 -2.35 -5.88
C SER A 394 9.40 -2.53 -7.03
N VAL A 395 9.88 -3.13 -8.13
CA VAL A 395 9.07 -3.61 -9.25
C VAL A 395 9.43 -5.07 -9.51
N SER A 396 8.42 -5.95 -9.60
CA SER A 396 8.64 -7.38 -9.77
C SER A 396 8.48 -7.81 -11.22
N LEU A 397 9.37 -8.68 -11.70
CA LEU A 397 9.34 -9.29 -13.02
C LEU A 397 8.70 -10.68 -12.95
N ASN A 398 7.86 -11.01 -13.92
CA ASN A 398 7.27 -12.33 -14.07
C ASN A 398 8.22 -13.27 -14.83
N MET A 399 9.12 -13.93 -14.11
CA MET A 399 10.10 -14.83 -14.73
C MET A 399 9.47 -16.05 -15.41
N PRO A 400 8.43 -16.71 -14.81
CA PRO A 400 7.73 -17.82 -15.47
C PRO A 400 7.10 -17.43 -16.81
N ARG A 401 6.49 -16.25 -16.90
CA ARG A 401 5.90 -15.76 -18.15
C ARG A 401 6.95 -15.59 -19.22
N ILE A 402 8.10 -15.00 -18.88
CA ILE A 402 9.21 -14.82 -19.81
C ILE A 402 9.71 -16.17 -20.32
N ALA A 403 9.83 -17.17 -19.44
CA ALA A 403 10.24 -18.51 -19.80
C ALA A 403 9.18 -19.24 -20.66
N LEU A 404 7.89 -19.08 -20.37
CA LEU A 404 6.78 -19.63 -21.17
C LEU A 404 6.71 -19.03 -22.57
N ASP A 405 6.90 -17.72 -22.69
CA ASP A 405 6.91 -17.02 -23.99
C ASP A 405 8.16 -17.41 -24.80
N ALA A 406 9.27 -17.67 -24.14
CA ALA A 406 10.54 -18.07 -24.78
C ALA A 406 10.52 -19.49 -25.36
N GLN A 407 9.65 -20.39 -24.88
CA GLN A 407 9.53 -21.76 -25.38
C GLN A 407 10.91 -22.48 -25.54
N SER A 408 11.80 -22.34 -24.54
CA SER A 408 13.15 -22.81 -24.50
C SER A 408 14.17 -22.12 -25.46
N ASP A 409 13.77 -20.99 -26.06
CA ASP A 409 14.71 -20.12 -26.79
C ASP A 409 15.44 -19.20 -25.79
N GLU A 410 16.72 -19.49 -25.59
CA GLU A 410 17.58 -18.74 -24.65
C GLU A 410 17.79 -17.28 -25.07
N VAL A 411 17.94 -17.03 -26.38
CA VAL A 411 18.16 -15.67 -26.89
C VAL A 411 16.92 -14.81 -26.66
N TYR A 412 15.76 -15.37 -26.93
CA TYR A 412 14.49 -14.70 -26.65
C TYR A 412 14.30 -14.46 -25.15
N PHE A 413 14.58 -15.45 -24.29
CA PHE A 413 14.47 -15.31 -22.83
C PHE A 413 15.32 -14.14 -22.33
N ARG A 414 16.59 -14.05 -22.73
CA ARG A 414 17.50 -12.96 -22.34
C ARG A 414 17.03 -11.60 -22.86
N ALA A 415 16.64 -11.53 -24.14
CA ALA A 415 16.16 -10.28 -24.75
C ALA A 415 14.88 -9.78 -24.08
N ARG A 416 13.93 -10.68 -23.80
CA ARG A 416 12.67 -10.33 -23.14
C ARG A 416 12.89 -9.91 -21.69
N THR A 417 13.75 -10.61 -20.95
CA THR A 417 14.15 -10.23 -19.58
C THR A 417 14.74 -8.83 -19.57
N ARG A 418 15.64 -8.51 -20.51
CA ARG A 418 16.23 -7.18 -20.60
C ARG A 418 15.21 -6.08 -20.90
N LEU A 419 14.23 -6.33 -21.77
CA LEU A 419 13.17 -5.39 -22.09
C LEU A 419 12.30 -5.09 -20.84
N GLN A 420 11.86 -6.13 -20.12
CA GLN A 420 11.07 -5.96 -18.91
C GLN A 420 11.87 -5.28 -17.79
N MET A 421 13.17 -5.53 -17.74
CA MET A 421 14.09 -4.84 -16.84
C MET A 421 14.14 -3.33 -17.14
N GLN A 422 14.18 -2.93 -18.40
CA GLN A 422 14.16 -1.52 -18.79
C GLN A 422 12.85 -0.85 -18.36
N ASN A 423 11.71 -1.51 -18.57
CA ASN A 423 10.40 -1.02 -18.10
C ASN A 423 10.38 -0.85 -16.58
N ALA A 424 10.89 -1.82 -15.83
CA ALA A 424 10.99 -1.75 -14.37
C ALA A 424 11.87 -0.59 -13.89
N VAL A 425 13.04 -0.41 -14.50
CA VAL A 425 13.97 0.70 -14.19
C VAL A 425 13.32 2.05 -14.49
N ASN A 426 12.64 2.19 -15.63
CA ASN A 426 11.95 3.43 -15.99
C ASN A 426 10.81 3.74 -15.02
N ALA A 427 10.03 2.73 -14.64
CA ALA A 427 9.00 2.88 -13.60
C ALA A 427 9.59 3.38 -12.28
N LEU A 428 10.69 2.78 -11.82
CA LEU A 428 11.36 3.16 -10.58
C LEU A 428 11.97 4.58 -10.63
N LYS A 429 12.52 5.01 -11.76
CA LYS A 429 12.97 6.40 -11.97
C LYS A 429 11.82 7.40 -11.83
N ILE A 430 10.66 7.07 -12.41
CA ILE A 430 9.45 7.90 -12.27
C ILE A 430 9.00 7.93 -10.80
N ARG A 431 8.94 6.77 -10.14
CA ARG A 431 8.58 6.66 -8.73
C ARG A 431 9.46 7.53 -7.83
N LYS A 432 10.78 7.48 -8.03
CA LYS A 432 11.72 8.33 -7.29
C LYS A 432 11.35 9.81 -7.42
N LYS A 433 11.14 10.30 -8.64
CA LYS A 433 10.73 11.69 -8.89
C LYS A 433 9.40 12.05 -8.22
N LEU A 434 8.42 11.14 -8.22
CA LEU A 434 7.11 11.36 -7.60
C LEU A 434 7.23 11.47 -6.08
N ILE A 435 7.99 10.58 -5.43
CA ILE A 435 8.21 10.62 -3.97
C ILE A 435 8.99 11.88 -3.58
N GLU A 436 10.07 12.23 -4.30
CA GLU A 436 10.81 13.47 -4.07
C GLU A 436 9.92 14.72 -4.20
N ASN A 437 9.02 14.75 -5.17
CA ASN A 437 8.05 15.84 -5.33
C ASN A 437 7.05 15.88 -4.17
N ASN A 438 6.61 14.72 -3.68
CA ASN A 438 5.71 14.64 -2.53
C ASN A 438 6.38 15.18 -1.26
N ILE A 439 7.65 14.87 -1.06
CA ILE A 439 8.45 15.42 0.05
C ILE A 439 8.57 16.95 -0.09
N LYS A 440 8.92 17.46 -1.28
CA LYS A 440 9.01 18.90 -1.54
C LYS A 440 7.69 19.64 -1.34
N LYS A 441 6.56 18.98 -1.63
CA LYS A 441 5.21 19.51 -1.41
C LYS A 441 4.75 19.41 0.06
N GLY A 442 5.54 18.82 0.95
CA GLY A 442 5.20 18.63 2.36
C GLY A 442 4.16 17.53 2.62
N LEU A 443 3.96 16.61 1.67
CA LEU A 443 3.04 15.47 1.84
C LEU A 443 3.62 14.36 2.72
N LEU A 444 4.95 14.34 2.89
CA LEU A 444 5.70 13.43 3.76
C LEU A 444 6.49 14.23 4.80
N PRO A 445 5.79 14.87 5.76
CA PRO A 445 6.40 15.85 6.66
C PRO A 445 7.42 15.24 7.61
N PHE A 446 7.26 13.97 8.02
CA PHE A 446 8.19 13.32 8.94
C PHE A 446 9.43 12.78 8.22
N ILE A 447 9.27 12.17 7.04
CA ILE A 447 10.39 11.77 6.18
C ILE A 447 11.19 13.00 5.73
N SER A 448 10.55 14.15 5.51
CA SER A 448 11.23 15.39 5.15
C SER A 448 12.15 15.94 6.25
N THR A 449 12.06 15.42 7.47
CA THR A 449 12.99 15.76 8.57
C THR A 449 14.31 15.00 8.51
N PHE A 450 14.37 13.89 7.76
CA PHE A 450 15.64 13.27 7.41
C PHE A 450 16.38 14.21 6.45
N ASP A 451 17.67 14.48 6.70
CA ASP A 451 18.45 15.46 5.92
C ASP A 451 18.34 15.24 4.40
N ASP A 452 18.39 16.32 3.59
CA ASP A 452 18.34 16.28 2.11
C ASP A 452 19.36 15.32 1.48
N VAL A 453 20.46 15.03 2.18
CA VAL A 453 21.49 14.04 1.80
C VAL A 453 20.90 12.64 1.70
N VAL A 454 19.95 12.27 2.57
CA VAL A 454 19.35 10.93 2.60
C VAL A 454 18.52 10.65 1.34
N LEU A 455 17.86 11.66 0.81
CA LEU A 455 17.04 11.54 -0.40
C LEU A 455 17.86 11.43 -1.68
N LYS A 456 19.05 12.02 -1.71
CA LYS A 456 19.93 12.02 -2.87
C LYS A 456 20.87 10.82 -2.90
N ASP A 457 21.49 10.52 -1.77
CA ASP A 457 22.61 9.58 -1.71
C ASP A 457 22.22 8.18 -1.21
N TYR A 458 21.04 8.04 -0.59
CA TYR A 458 20.61 6.78 0.06
C TYR A 458 19.25 6.26 -0.42
N SER A 459 18.82 6.68 -1.61
CA SER A 459 17.59 6.19 -2.24
C SER A 459 17.83 4.89 -2.99
N LEU A 460 17.35 3.78 -2.45
CA LEU A 460 17.53 2.46 -3.02
C LEU A 460 16.31 2.09 -3.89
N LEU A 461 16.57 1.62 -5.12
CA LEU A 461 15.57 1.17 -6.08
C LEU A 461 15.81 -0.30 -6.40
N ARG A 462 14.77 -1.14 -6.34
CA ARG A 462 14.92 -2.59 -6.39
C ARG A 462 14.08 -3.20 -7.52
N VAL A 463 14.67 -4.09 -8.28
CA VAL A 463 13.95 -4.92 -9.25
C VAL A 463 13.93 -6.35 -8.73
N ASN A 464 12.74 -6.90 -8.54
CA ASN A 464 12.52 -8.20 -7.94
C ASN A 464 12.22 -9.26 -9.01
N MET A 465 12.75 -10.48 -8.86
CA MET A 465 12.46 -11.62 -9.72
C MET A 465 11.46 -12.55 -9.02
N THR A 466 10.25 -12.65 -9.52
CA THR A 466 9.23 -13.58 -9.01
C THR A 466 9.17 -14.83 -9.88
N GLY A 467 9.11 -16.01 -9.26
CA GLY A 467 8.98 -17.27 -9.98
C GLY A 467 10.26 -17.77 -10.64
N LEU A 468 11.42 -17.46 -10.05
CA LEU A 468 12.70 -17.86 -10.62
C LEU A 468 12.85 -19.39 -10.69
N SER A 469 12.37 -20.11 -9.68
CA SER A 469 12.42 -21.59 -9.65
C SER A 469 11.57 -22.22 -10.75
N GLU A 470 10.39 -21.68 -11.00
CA GLU A 470 9.50 -22.13 -12.07
C GLU A 470 10.07 -21.79 -13.45
N ALA A 471 10.66 -20.62 -13.61
CA ALA A 471 11.32 -20.24 -14.85
C ALA A 471 12.48 -21.19 -15.18
N LEU A 472 13.30 -21.54 -14.20
CA LEU A 472 14.37 -22.54 -14.33
C LEU A 472 13.85 -23.89 -14.81
N ALA A 473 12.77 -24.39 -14.21
CA ALA A 473 12.14 -25.65 -14.59
C ALA A 473 11.60 -25.65 -16.03
N LEU A 474 11.21 -24.47 -16.54
CA LEU A 474 10.68 -24.32 -17.90
C LEU A 474 11.75 -24.21 -19.00
N VAL A 475 12.95 -23.78 -18.67
CA VAL A 475 14.07 -23.59 -19.62
C VAL A 475 14.81 -24.92 -19.98
N ASN A 476 14.37 -26.08 -19.45
CA ASN A 476 14.60 -27.43 -19.98
C ASN A 476 15.91 -28.22 -19.68
N SER A 477 16.86 -27.75 -18.89
CA SER A 477 17.84 -28.64 -18.28
C SER A 477 18.48 -28.03 -17.05
N THR A 478 18.65 -28.78 -15.97
CA THR A 478 19.15 -28.27 -14.70
C THR A 478 20.48 -27.54 -14.83
N ASP A 479 21.46 -28.10 -15.50
CA ASP A 479 22.81 -27.51 -15.59
C ASP A 479 22.87 -26.31 -16.55
N SER A 480 22.17 -26.36 -17.67
CA SER A 480 22.10 -25.23 -18.61
C SER A 480 21.21 -24.09 -18.09
N ALA A 481 20.14 -24.42 -17.36
CA ALA A 481 19.24 -23.45 -16.80
C ALA A 481 19.89 -22.61 -15.70
N GLU A 482 20.64 -23.21 -14.78
CA GLU A 482 21.41 -22.48 -13.77
C GLU A 482 22.44 -21.52 -14.39
N LYS A 483 23.11 -21.96 -15.47
CA LYS A 483 24.05 -21.13 -16.22
C LYS A 483 23.33 -19.94 -16.86
N ILE A 484 22.19 -20.15 -17.53
CA ILE A 484 21.40 -19.11 -18.18
C ILE A 484 20.96 -18.06 -17.17
N VAL A 485 20.47 -18.49 -15.99
CA VAL A 485 20.07 -17.53 -14.93
C VAL A 485 21.28 -16.76 -14.42
N THR A 486 22.41 -17.43 -14.17
CA THR A 486 23.62 -16.76 -13.69
C THR A 486 24.07 -15.67 -14.67
N GLU A 487 24.21 -15.99 -15.94
CA GLU A 487 24.63 -15.04 -16.96
C GLU A 487 23.59 -13.92 -17.19
N THR A 488 22.30 -14.24 -17.02
CA THR A 488 21.23 -13.23 -17.08
C THR A 488 21.34 -12.25 -15.90
N VAL A 489 21.57 -12.74 -14.68
CA VAL A 489 21.74 -11.89 -13.49
C VAL A 489 23.00 -11.01 -13.61
N GLU A 490 24.11 -11.58 -14.09
CA GLU A 490 25.35 -10.82 -14.35
C GLU A 490 25.12 -9.70 -15.37
N SER A 491 24.46 -9.99 -16.48
CA SER A 491 24.11 -9.00 -17.52
C SER A 491 23.20 -7.89 -16.97
N ILE A 492 22.28 -8.23 -16.08
CA ILE A 492 21.41 -7.24 -15.42
C ILE A 492 22.22 -6.34 -14.48
N ASN A 493 23.11 -6.91 -13.68
CA ASN A 493 23.97 -6.16 -12.78
C ASN A 493 24.90 -5.21 -13.55
N GLU A 494 25.42 -5.63 -14.72
CA GLU A 494 26.16 -4.74 -15.61
C GLU A 494 25.28 -3.60 -16.15
N TYR A 495 24.05 -3.90 -16.56
CA TYR A 495 23.10 -2.89 -16.99
C TYR A 495 22.82 -1.85 -15.89
N PHE A 496 22.65 -2.29 -14.65
CA PHE A 496 22.44 -1.37 -13.53
C PHE A 496 23.63 -0.42 -13.33
N LYS A 497 24.87 -0.89 -13.51
CA LYS A 497 26.05 -0.03 -13.44
C LYS A 497 26.00 1.07 -14.51
N THR A 498 25.56 0.76 -15.73
CA THR A 498 25.44 1.75 -16.81
C THR A 498 24.32 2.76 -16.54
N VAL A 499 23.25 2.36 -15.89
CA VAL A 499 22.10 3.24 -15.56
C VAL A 499 22.40 4.12 -14.34
N ALA A 500 23.26 3.66 -13.43
CA ALA A 500 23.69 4.39 -12.23
C ALA A 500 24.73 5.49 -12.51
N GLU A 501 25.26 5.60 -13.74
CA GLU A 501 26.22 6.65 -14.13
C GLU A 501 25.68 8.07 -13.97
N ASP A 502 24.37 8.26 -13.82
CA ASP A 502 23.74 9.54 -13.42
C ASP A 502 24.00 9.91 -11.92
N GLY A 503 24.75 9.09 -11.18
CA GLY A 503 25.33 9.38 -9.85
C GLY A 503 24.36 9.42 -8.67
N HIS A 504 23.05 9.19 -8.86
CA HIS A 504 22.04 9.42 -7.80
C HIS A 504 21.01 8.30 -7.59
N SER A 505 21.20 7.13 -8.19
CA SER A 505 20.25 6.02 -8.04
C SER A 505 20.96 4.70 -7.88
N ASP A 506 20.74 4.05 -6.74
CA ASP A 506 21.25 2.70 -6.49
C ASP A 506 20.22 1.66 -6.91
N PHE A 507 20.42 1.07 -8.10
CA PHE A 507 19.62 -0.04 -8.62
C PHE A 507 20.26 -1.36 -8.24
N ALA A 508 19.46 -2.26 -7.69
CA ALA A 508 19.91 -3.62 -7.45
C ALA A 508 18.80 -4.65 -7.69
N LEU A 509 19.22 -5.86 -8.06
CA LEU A 509 18.37 -7.00 -8.21
C LEU A 509 18.03 -7.59 -6.84
N THR A 510 16.81 -8.09 -6.68
CA THR A 510 16.37 -8.76 -5.46
C THR A 510 15.64 -10.08 -5.78
N LEU A 511 15.60 -10.94 -4.78
CA LEU A 511 14.76 -12.14 -4.76
C LEU A 511 13.99 -12.12 -3.44
N THR A 512 12.91 -11.37 -3.41
CA THR A 512 12.16 -11.01 -2.20
C THR A 512 10.69 -11.34 -2.33
N SER A 513 9.96 -11.35 -1.20
CA SER A 513 8.53 -11.65 -1.16
C SER A 513 7.68 -10.38 -1.34
N ASP A 514 6.63 -10.46 -2.18
CA ASP A 514 5.59 -9.46 -2.35
C ASP A 514 4.28 -10.08 -2.87
N ASP A 515 3.29 -9.25 -3.21
CA ASP A 515 1.98 -9.65 -3.72
C ASP A 515 1.97 -10.08 -5.20
N SER A 516 3.11 -9.99 -5.92
CA SER A 516 3.21 -10.33 -7.34
C SER A 516 2.96 -11.81 -7.63
N ALA A 517 3.37 -12.70 -6.73
CA ALA A 517 3.35 -14.15 -6.95
C ALA A 517 1.94 -14.71 -7.20
N SER A 518 0.96 -14.25 -6.44
CA SER A 518 -0.45 -14.65 -6.58
C SER A 518 -1.13 -13.97 -7.79
N ARG A 519 -0.79 -12.72 -8.06
CA ARG A 519 -1.30 -11.99 -9.22
C ARG A 519 -0.78 -12.57 -10.53
N PHE A 520 0.52 -12.82 -10.63
CA PHE A 520 1.13 -13.36 -11.84
C PHE A 520 0.56 -14.71 -12.24
N ILE A 521 0.42 -15.64 -11.30
CA ILE A 521 -0.14 -16.96 -11.62
C ILE A 521 -1.59 -16.89 -12.11
N GLN A 522 -2.40 -15.94 -11.61
CA GLN A 522 -3.77 -15.73 -12.08
C GLN A 522 -3.78 -15.24 -13.53
N LEU A 523 -3.00 -14.20 -13.83
CA LEU A 523 -2.89 -13.64 -15.19
C LEU A 523 -2.28 -14.65 -16.20
N ASP A 524 -1.36 -15.51 -15.75
CA ASP A 524 -0.77 -16.53 -16.58
C ASP A 524 -1.73 -17.71 -16.85
N ARG A 525 -2.62 -18.02 -15.89
CA ARG A 525 -3.73 -18.98 -16.11
C ARG A 525 -4.68 -18.52 -17.19
N ASP A 526 -4.96 -17.22 -17.24
CA ASP A 526 -5.82 -16.65 -18.26
C ASP A 526 -5.14 -16.62 -19.63
N LYS A 527 -3.84 -16.31 -19.69
CA LYS A 527 -3.05 -16.24 -20.93
C LYS A 527 -2.70 -17.61 -21.51
N PHE A 528 -2.23 -18.55 -20.71
CA PHE A 528 -1.66 -19.83 -21.15
C PHE A 528 -2.54 -21.05 -20.88
N GLY A 529 -3.64 -20.87 -20.15
CA GLY A 529 -4.57 -21.92 -19.77
C GLY A 529 -4.27 -22.55 -18.40
N ARG A 530 -5.35 -22.82 -17.66
CA ARG A 530 -5.29 -23.30 -16.26
C ARG A 530 -4.52 -24.62 -16.08
N SER A 531 -4.70 -25.58 -17.00
CA SER A 531 -4.05 -26.89 -16.87
C SER A 531 -2.53 -26.79 -17.08
N LYS A 532 -2.05 -25.94 -18.00
CA LYS A 532 -0.63 -25.72 -18.23
C LYS A 532 0.04 -25.11 -17.00
N ILE A 533 -0.56 -24.08 -16.43
CA ILE A 533 -0.03 -23.39 -15.25
C ILE A 533 -0.11 -24.27 -14.00
N LYS A 534 -1.16 -25.08 -13.83
CA LYS A 534 -1.28 -26.01 -12.69
C LYS A 534 -0.11 -27.00 -12.60
N ASN A 535 0.48 -27.38 -13.73
CA ASN A 535 1.66 -28.25 -13.77
C ASN A 535 2.95 -27.53 -13.34
N ILE A 536 2.95 -26.18 -13.31
CA ILE A 536 4.10 -25.35 -12.94
C ILE A 536 4.00 -24.94 -11.47
N ALA A 537 2.83 -24.39 -11.07
CA ALA A 537 2.57 -23.96 -9.71
C ALA A 537 1.07 -24.07 -9.39
N LEU A 538 0.75 -24.37 -8.12
CA LEU A 538 -0.65 -24.59 -7.68
C LEU A 538 -1.40 -23.32 -7.33
N GLU A 539 -0.83 -22.44 -6.50
CA GLU A 539 -1.53 -21.27 -5.97
C GLU A 539 -0.78 -19.97 -6.22
N ARG A 540 0.54 -20.00 -6.19
CA ARG A 540 1.42 -18.84 -6.33
C ARG A 540 2.78 -19.27 -6.88
N TYR A 541 3.50 -18.35 -7.49
CA TYR A 541 4.88 -18.56 -7.89
C TYR A 541 5.85 -18.45 -6.70
N SER A 542 7.04 -19.03 -6.85
CA SER A 542 8.09 -18.95 -5.82
C SER A 542 8.60 -17.52 -5.63
N GLN A 543 8.90 -17.20 -4.37
CA GLN A 543 9.53 -15.93 -3.97
C GLN A 543 10.55 -16.20 -2.88
N GLY A 544 11.70 -15.55 -2.98
CA GLY A 544 12.82 -15.88 -2.10
C GLY A 544 13.31 -17.30 -2.28
N ILE A 545 14.00 -17.82 -1.29
CA ILE A 545 14.54 -19.19 -1.25
C ILE A 545 14.05 -19.85 0.03
N LEU A 546 13.28 -20.91 -0.11
CA LEU A 546 12.85 -21.75 1.01
C LEU A 546 13.79 -22.93 1.14
N LEU A 547 14.27 -23.15 2.36
CA LEU A 547 15.14 -24.28 2.72
C LEU A 547 14.48 -25.07 3.85
N ASN A 548 14.27 -26.36 3.64
CA ASN A 548 13.83 -27.29 4.67
C ASN A 548 15.01 -28.14 5.15
N HIS A 549 14.77 -29.10 6.05
CA HIS A 549 15.76 -30.02 6.60
C HIS A 549 16.56 -30.76 5.51
N ASP A 550 15.88 -31.28 4.49
CA ASP A 550 16.51 -32.05 3.40
C ASP A 550 17.34 -31.13 2.50
N ASP A 551 16.86 -29.93 2.25
CA ASP A 551 17.55 -28.92 1.45
C ASP A 551 18.88 -28.49 2.04
N ILE A 552 18.95 -28.31 3.36
CA ILE A 552 20.19 -27.97 4.08
C ILE A 552 21.22 -29.13 3.99
N ALA A 553 20.75 -30.37 3.86
CA ALA A 553 21.64 -31.52 3.63
C ALA A 553 22.13 -31.61 2.19
N ASN A 554 21.45 -31.00 1.23
CA ASN A 554 21.76 -31.08 -0.21
C ASN A 554 22.85 -30.07 -0.61
N LYS A 555 24.07 -30.56 -0.83
CA LYS A 555 25.24 -29.74 -1.18
C LYS A 555 25.07 -28.94 -2.48
N SER A 556 24.42 -29.50 -3.50
CA SER A 556 24.20 -28.81 -4.78
C SER A 556 23.26 -27.64 -4.59
N LYS A 557 22.13 -27.85 -3.92
CA LYS A 557 21.15 -26.77 -3.64
C LYS A 557 21.77 -25.65 -2.80
N ILE A 558 22.57 -25.99 -1.81
CA ILE A 558 23.26 -24.99 -0.97
C ILE A 558 24.30 -24.22 -1.81
N SER A 559 25.09 -24.89 -2.64
CA SER A 559 26.08 -24.22 -3.51
C SER A 559 25.40 -23.21 -4.44
N TYR A 560 24.31 -23.63 -5.08
CA TYR A 560 23.51 -22.74 -5.94
C TYR A 560 22.89 -21.56 -5.18
N THR A 561 22.31 -21.83 -4.01
CA THR A 561 21.74 -20.78 -3.16
C THR A 561 22.79 -19.73 -2.77
N LYS A 562 23.99 -20.17 -2.36
CA LYS A 562 25.11 -19.27 -2.04
C LYS A 562 25.48 -18.40 -3.24
N LYS A 563 25.62 -19.00 -4.41
CA LYS A 563 25.92 -18.28 -5.65
C LYS A 563 24.87 -17.21 -5.97
N LEU A 564 23.57 -17.50 -5.80
CA LEU A 564 22.52 -16.52 -6.00
C LEU A 564 22.59 -15.37 -4.96
N VAL A 565 22.85 -15.68 -3.70
CA VAL A 565 23.01 -14.68 -2.65
C VAL A 565 24.19 -13.74 -2.93
N GLU A 566 25.30 -14.25 -3.47
CA GLU A 566 26.47 -13.45 -3.85
C GLU A 566 26.22 -12.57 -5.08
N LEU A 567 25.44 -13.05 -6.04
CA LEU A 567 25.16 -12.33 -7.29
C LEU A 567 24.06 -11.26 -7.16
N ILE A 568 23.15 -11.44 -6.21
CA ILE A 568 21.97 -10.59 -6.04
C ILE A 568 22.19 -9.58 -4.92
N ASN A 569 22.72 -8.42 -5.26
CA ASN A 569 23.21 -7.40 -4.31
C ASN A 569 22.08 -6.70 -3.52
N GLY A 570 20.88 -6.59 -4.08
CA GLY A 570 19.74 -5.90 -3.47
C GLY A 570 19.08 -6.68 -2.33
N GLY A 571 19.43 -7.96 -2.21
CA GLY A 571 18.96 -8.85 -1.16
C GLY A 571 18.22 -10.07 -1.66
N VAL A 572 18.42 -11.17 -0.93
CA VAL A 572 17.73 -12.43 -1.13
C VAL A 572 17.05 -12.83 0.16
N ASP A 573 15.76 -13.12 0.10
CA ASP A 573 14.98 -13.62 1.21
C ASP A 573 15.19 -15.13 1.37
N VAL A 574 16.16 -15.53 2.19
CA VAL A 574 16.43 -16.93 2.52
C VAL A 574 15.65 -17.29 3.77
N LYS A 575 14.78 -18.27 3.68
CA LYS A 575 13.92 -18.73 4.79
C LYS A 575 14.20 -20.18 5.14
N LEU A 576 14.53 -20.42 6.40
CA LEU A 576 14.62 -21.75 6.97
C LEU A 576 13.26 -22.16 7.53
N VAL A 577 12.67 -23.21 6.96
CA VAL A 577 11.38 -23.75 7.35
C VAL A 577 11.56 -24.73 8.50
N LEU A 578 10.93 -24.41 9.66
CA LEU A 578 10.90 -25.25 10.84
C LEU A 578 9.54 -25.96 10.91
N ASP A 579 9.47 -27.15 10.31
CA ASP A 579 8.24 -27.94 10.17
C ASP A 579 8.33 -29.34 10.80
N THR A 580 9.46 -29.67 11.41
CA THR A 580 9.66 -30.96 12.07
C THR A 580 9.03 -30.97 13.46
N LYS A 581 8.61 -32.14 13.92
CA LYS A 581 8.15 -32.34 15.30
C LYS A 581 9.32 -32.55 16.29
N ASP A 582 10.53 -32.64 15.78
CA ASP A 582 11.74 -32.92 16.55
C ASP A 582 12.58 -31.64 16.70
N GLU A 583 12.44 -30.99 17.85
CA GLU A 583 13.15 -29.75 18.19
C GLU A 583 14.67 -29.88 18.10
N ARG A 584 15.22 -31.06 18.41
CA ARG A 584 16.66 -31.30 18.30
C ARG A 584 17.16 -31.27 16.85
N LYS A 585 16.32 -31.67 15.91
CA LYS A 585 16.64 -31.55 14.48
C LYS A 585 16.59 -30.10 14.03
N GLU A 586 15.56 -29.37 14.44
CA GLU A 586 15.41 -27.96 14.10
C GLU A 586 16.58 -27.11 14.62
N ASN A 587 17.02 -27.34 15.87
CA ASN A 587 18.19 -26.65 16.42
C ASN A 587 19.48 -26.95 15.63
N LYS A 588 19.66 -28.22 15.20
CA LYS A 588 20.79 -28.58 14.32
C LYS A 588 20.70 -27.89 12.96
N ASP A 589 19.50 -27.73 12.42
CA ASP A 589 19.29 -27.03 11.14
C ASP A 589 19.60 -25.54 11.29
N ILE A 590 19.19 -24.88 12.38
CA ILE A 590 19.56 -23.50 12.69
C ILE A 590 21.08 -23.35 12.78
N PHE A 591 21.74 -24.22 13.56
CA PHE A 591 23.20 -24.21 13.70
C PHE A 591 23.91 -24.37 12.35
N LYS A 592 23.43 -25.33 11.53
CA LYS A 592 23.99 -25.58 10.21
C LYS A 592 23.73 -24.41 9.26
N ALA A 593 22.53 -23.83 9.26
CA ALA A 593 22.22 -22.65 8.46
C ALA A 593 23.07 -21.45 8.85
N LEU A 594 23.32 -21.22 10.15
CA LEU A 594 24.28 -20.22 10.65
C LEU A 594 25.70 -20.46 10.11
N SER A 595 26.12 -21.71 9.91
CA SER A 595 27.43 -21.99 9.33
C SER A 595 27.50 -21.73 7.82
N LEU A 596 26.36 -21.81 7.13
CA LEU A 596 26.25 -21.77 5.67
C LEU A 596 25.94 -20.38 5.11
N PHE A 597 25.08 -19.60 5.77
CA PHE A 597 24.56 -18.32 5.28
C PHE A 597 24.90 -17.18 6.24
N ASP A 598 25.08 -16.00 5.69
CA ASP A 598 25.27 -14.77 6.47
C ASP A 598 23.95 -14.17 6.94
N TYR A 599 22.86 -14.47 6.22
CA TYR A 599 21.51 -14.04 6.55
C TYR A 599 20.48 -15.11 6.20
N PHE A 600 19.54 -15.36 7.10
CA PHE A 600 18.32 -16.11 6.84
C PHE A 600 17.25 -15.78 7.91
N SER A 601 15.98 -16.02 7.58
CA SER A 601 14.86 -15.91 8.53
C SER A 601 14.32 -17.28 8.91
N LEU A 602 13.78 -17.40 10.11
CA LEU A 602 13.11 -18.59 10.62
C LEU A 602 11.62 -18.48 10.37
N ILE A 603 11.02 -19.51 9.76
CA ILE A 603 9.57 -19.56 9.56
C ILE A 603 9.02 -20.94 9.87
N SER A 604 7.76 -21.00 10.33
CA SER A 604 6.94 -22.21 10.36
C SER A 604 5.76 -22.02 9.44
N LEU A 605 5.41 -23.05 8.64
CA LEU A 605 4.28 -22.95 7.73
C LEU A 605 2.96 -23.11 8.51
N LEU A 606 2.29 -22.00 8.73
CA LEU A 606 1.07 -21.89 9.51
C LEU A 606 -0.07 -21.31 8.68
N LYS A 607 -1.28 -21.74 9.01
CA LYS A 607 -2.52 -21.12 8.56
C LYS A 607 -3.22 -20.46 9.75
N ILE A 608 -3.61 -19.21 9.61
CA ILE A 608 -4.21 -18.41 10.68
C ILE A 608 -5.66 -18.14 10.29
N CYS A 609 -6.58 -18.40 11.20
CA CYS A 609 -7.98 -18.13 10.94
C CYS A 609 -8.28 -16.63 10.99
N SER A 610 -8.82 -16.07 9.91
CA SER A 610 -9.22 -14.65 9.83
C SER A 610 -10.31 -14.27 10.83
N ARG A 611 -11.14 -15.27 11.26
CA ARG A 611 -12.28 -15.02 12.16
C ARG A 611 -11.94 -15.18 13.65
N CYS A 612 -11.19 -16.21 14.04
CA CYS A 612 -10.93 -16.51 15.46
C CYS A 612 -9.44 -16.39 15.86
N GLY A 613 -8.56 -16.04 14.93
CA GLY A 613 -7.12 -15.86 15.17
C GLY A 613 -6.33 -17.14 15.47
N ARG A 614 -6.96 -18.32 15.51
CA ARG A 614 -6.27 -19.57 15.85
C ARG A 614 -5.31 -20.00 14.77
N LYS A 615 -4.11 -20.38 15.17
CA LYS A 615 -3.02 -20.86 14.33
C LYS A 615 -3.15 -22.37 14.13
N GLN A 616 -2.97 -22.87 12.92
CA GLN A 616 -3.10 -24.28 12.56
C GLN A 616 -1.99 -24.70 11.60
N GLN A 617 -1.47 -25.88 11.78
CA GLN A 617 -0.49 -26.52 10.88
C GLN A 617 -1.18 -27.49 9.91
N GLY A 618 -0.56 -27.70 8.76
CA GLY A 618 -1.00 -28.70 7.78
C GLY A 618 -1.93 -28.15 6.70
N ASN A 619 -2.36 -29.06 5.81
CA ASN A 619 -3.13 -28.69 4.62
C ASN A 619 -4.63 -28.66 4.90
N VAL A 620 -5.07 -27.69 5.69
CA VAL A 620 -6.47 -27.46 6.05
C VAL A 620 -7.05 -26.36 5.17
N SER A 621 -8.27 -26.55 4.66
CA SER A 621 -8.94 -25.57 3.79
C SER A 621 -9.77 -24.56 4.58
N ARG A 622 -10.25 -24.93 5.78
CA ARG A 622 -11.04 -24.09 6.69
C ARG A 622 -10.64 -24.31 8.14
N CYS A 623 -10.91 -23.32 8.98
CA CYS A 623 -10.62 -23.41 10.39
C CYS A 623 -11.39 -24.57 11.07
N GLN A 624 -10.67 -25.45 11.75
CA GLN A 624 -11.24 -26.61 12.44
C GLN A 624 -12.12 -26.23 13.64
N PHE A 625 -12.00 -25.00 14.15
CA PHE A 625 -12.72 -24.54 15.35
C PHE A 625 -13.96 -23.71 15.05
N CYS A 626 -13.93 -22.84 14.02
CA CYS A 626 -15.03 -21.92 13.72
C CYS A 626 -15.45 -21.92 12.25
N ASN A 627 -14.88 -22.80 11.43
CA ASN A 627 -15.12 -22.93 9.99
C ASN A 627 -14.84 -21.64 9.18
N GLY A 628 -14.11 -20.68 9.75
CA GLY A 628 -13.70 -19.45 9.09
C GLY A 628 -12.62 -19.66 8.01
N GLY A 629 -12.38 -18.63 7.20
CA GLY A 629 -11.31 -18.62 6.21
C GLY A 629 -9.94 -18.67 6.86
N LEU A 630 -8.97 -19.24 6.15
CA LEU A 630 -7.58 -19.36 6.62
C LEU A 630 -6.66 -18.53 5.75
N ILE A 631 -5.76 -17.79 6.39
CA ILE A 631 -4.71 -17.00 5.76
C ILE A 631 -3.37 -17.70 6.04
N SER A 632 -2.56 -17.87 5.01
CA SER A 632 -1.20 -18.36 5.18
C SER A 632 -0.30 -17.26 5.75
N ASN A 633 0.51 -17.58 6.76
CA ASN A 633 1.47 -16.62 7.32
C ASN A 633 2.65 -16.32 6.37
N TYR A 634 2.68 -17.01 5.27
CA TYR A 634 3.78 -17.04 4.32
C TYR A 634 3.38 -16.42 2.94
N SER A 635 2.14 -15.95 2.86
CA SER A 635 1.58 -15.27 1.69
C SER A 635 1.98 -13.78 1.63
#